data_0784fb3e3c28d8644bd34ace501d9141
#
_entry.id   0784fb3e3c28d8644bd34ace501d9141
#
_cell.length_a   1.000
_cell.length_b   1.000
_cell.length_c   1.000
_cell.angle_alpha   90.00
_cell.angle_beta   90.00
_cell.angle_gamma   90.00
#
_symmetry.space_group_name_H-M   'P 1'
#
loop_
_entity.id
_entity.type
_entity.pdbx_description
1 polymer ?
#
loop_
_entity_poly.entity_id
_entity_poly.type
_entity_poly.pdbx_seq_one_letter_code
_entity_poly.pdbx_strand_id
1 'polypeptide(L)'
;MVEARNLHGRTRGDRRRYRTESDGPAPSGKDRSLPTTAQASGIRVVGDSQALKLHVLDSIDEAQTIWRSFERRAVASPFQTYAWLSNWYANVGHPTGVSPVIVFGYDQSERLVLLMPLGLAQAKGPRTLAWLGDGLAGYNAPLVDPALLQSFSPQAVDAIWQRIIDHVGSVDILRLRRQPRMLGQFHNPFVHGAKVSGAGGGRLLVLPSTWAEFAAEHIGEGRRTGADCGRYLRQRGRLTIGLSLPTQPRSRVVEKILAVARSQSGKQSRYNPLQQAGVGTFFKALALSESTGFLNVSAVNVDDEMIAGSIGYVHGNCYYLAVTSIEASDDGAAAERLLFEELIRSCIVQGIKSIDFLGATPAVPQWTGRPAPLYEAISGCSLKGQAVVGLKWAGRALGLSTSEHDAFGSGVRQTFKA
;
A
#
# COMPACT_ATOMS: atom_id res chain seq x y z
N MET A 1 -10.22 15.61 -55.26
CA MET A 1 -11.41 15.94 -56.05
C MET A 1 -12.53 15.04 -55.59
N VAL A 2 -13.68 15.60 -55.31
CA VAL A 2 -14.95 14.98 -54.86
C VAL A 2 -15.03 14.84 -53.33
N GLU A 3 -15.85 15.46 -52.67
CA GLU A 3 -16.92 16.47 -52.60
C GLU A 3 -17.64 16.25 -51.24
N ALA A 4 -17.79 17.33 -50.51
CA ALA A 4 -18.55 17.40 -49.28
C ALA A 4 -20.05 17.42 -49.57
N ARG A 5 -20.89 16.84 -48.74
CA ARG A 5 -22.31 17.13 -48.65
C ARG A 5 -22.75 17.41 -47.21
N ASN A 6 -23.06 18.69 -47.02
CA ASN A 6 -23.89 19.23 -45.94
C ASN A 6 -25.33 18.74 -46.07
N LEU A 7 -25.96 18.43 -44.96
CA LEU A 7 -27.43 18.45 -44.83
C LEU A 7 -27.83 19.17 -43.54
N HIS A 8 -28.31 20.38 -43.72
CA HIS A 8 -29.09 21.17 -42.75
C HIS A 8 -30.52 20.59 -42.64
N GLY A 9 -30.97 20.41 -41.41
CA GLY A 9 -32.39 20.17 -41.10
C GLY A 9 -32.76 20.93 -39.83
N ARG A 10 -33.37 22.11 -40.02
CA ARG A 10 -34.06 22.87 -38.96
C ARG A 10 -35.45 22.25 -38.75
N THR A 11 -35.85 22.02 -37.50
CA THR A 11 -37.26 22.05 -37.11
C THR A 11 -37.44 22.86 -35.80
N ARG A 12 -38.41 23.74 -35.90
CA ARG A 12 -38.90 24.71 -34.92
C ARG A 12 -39.71 24.03 -33.82
N GLY A 13 -39.57 24.54 -32.60
CA GLY A 13 -40.70 25.05 -31.77
C GLY A 13 -41.47 24.04 -30.95
N ASP A 14 -41.31 24.11 -29.64
CA ASP A 14 -42.52 24.34 -28.83
C ASP A 14 -42.13 24.97 -27.46
N ARG A 15 -42.63 26.21 -27.26
CA ARG A 15 -42.58 26.91 -26.00
C ARG A 15 -43.85 26.58 -25.22
N ARG A 16 -43.75 25.75 -24.18
CA ARG A 16 -44.81 25.72 -23.13
C ARG A 16 -44.30 26.48 -21.91
N ARG A 17 -44.92 27.62 -21.69
CA ARG A 17 -44.94 28.40 -20.47
C ARG A 17 -45.63 27.54 -19.40
N TYR A 18 -45.00 27.34 -18.27
CA TYR A 18 -45.69 26.99 -17.01
C TYR A 18 -45.55 28.15 -16.02
N ARG A 19 -46.70 28.43 -15.49
CA ARG A 19 -47.18 29.52 -14.64
C ARG A 19 -46.49 29.43 -13.27
N THR A 20 -46.10 30.60 -12.78
CA THR A 20 -45.77 30.88 -11.38
C THR A 20 -47.03 30.76 -10.52
N GLU A 21 -47.01 29.95 -9.51
CA GLU A 21 -47.85 30.08 -8.31
C GLU A 21 -46.98 30.17 -7.06
N SER A 22 -47.34 31.16 -6.28
CA SER A 22 -46.70 31.70 -5.10
C SER A 22 -47.05 30.95 -3.82
N ASP A 23 -46.15 31.08 -2.87
CA ASP A 23 -46.42 31.13 -1.43
C ASP A 23 -46.84 29.85 -0.67
N GLY A 24 -45.83 29.27 -0.01
CA GLY A 24 -46.01 28.46 1.18
C GLY A 24 -44.76 28.56 2.07
N PRO A 25 -44.86 28.71 3.39
CA PRO A 25 -43.76 29.06 4.27
C PRO A 25 -42.78 27.89 4.41
N ALA A 26 -41.50 28.24 4.45
CA ALA A 26 -40.37 27.33 4.67
C ALA A 26 -40.53 26.58 6.01
N PRO A 27 -40.32 25.25 6.06
CA PRO A 27 -40.17 24.54 7.31
C PRO A 27 -38.77 24.87 7.89
N SER A 28 -38.83 25.37 9.14
CA SER A 28 -37.68 25.62 10.01
C SER A 28 -36.73 24.41 10.00
N GLY A 29 -35.47 24.69 9.66
CA GLY A 29 -34.39 23.73 9.77
C GLY A 29 -34.26 23.20 11.17
N LYS A 30 -34.63 21.96 11.38
CA LYS A 30 -34.16 21.18 12.51
C LYS A 30 -32.74 20.77 12.24
N ASP A 31 -31.86 21.40 12.95
CA ASP A 31 -30.50 21.02 13.21
C ASP A 31 -30.42 19.49 13.42
N ARG A 32 -29.94 18.77 12.41
CA ARG A 32 -29.53 17.37 12.57
C ARG A 32 -28.15 17.38 13.18
N SER A 33 -28.13 17.60 14.50
CA SER A 33 -27.01 17.19 15.34
C SER A 33 -26.62 15.75 15.00
N LEU A 34 -25.36 15.57 14.60
CA LEU A 34 -24.70 14.28 14.48
C LEU A 34 -24.96 13.44 15.74
N PRO A 35 -25.14 12.12 15.63
CA PRO A 35 -25.39 11.29 16.80
C PRO A 35 -24.17 11.36 17.73
N THR A 36 -24.32 12.09 18.79
CA THR A 36 -23.42 12.11 19.96
C THR A 36 -23.80 10.92 20.82
N THR A 37 -23.17 9.79 20.63
CA THR A 37 -22.97 8.77 21.67
C THR A 37 -22.18 7.58 21.12
N ALA A 38 -20.86 7.75 20.96
CA ALA A 38 -19.92 6.72 21.33
C ALA A 38 -19.13 7.32 22.49
N GLN A 39 -19.17 6.73 23.67
CA GLN A 39 -18.29 7.08 24.77
C GLN A 39 -16.86 6.74 24.38
N ALA A 40 -16.27 7.58 23.52
CA ALA A 40 -14.83 7.56 23.25
C ALA A 40 -14.17 8.10 24.53
N SER A 41 -13.48 7.23 25.26
CA SER A 41 -12.61 7.59 26.35
C SER A 41 -11.48 8.50 25.84
N GLY A 42 -11.76 9.78 25.73
CA GLY A 42 -10.80 10.79 25.29
C GLY A 42 -9.77 11.05 26.38
N ILE A 43 -8.52 10.74 26.11
CA ILE A 43 -7.39 11.04 27.00
C ILE A 43 -6.89 12.45 26.66
N ARG A 44 -7.00 13.40 27.59
CA ARG A 44 -6.36 14.72 27.48
C ARG A 44 -4.95 14.68 28.08
N VAL A 45 -3.96 15.15 27.36
CA VAL A 45 -2.63 15.48 27.90
C VAL A 45 -2.51 16.99 28.05
N VAL A 46 -2.16 17.43 29.23
CA VAL A 46 -1.85 18.83 29.56
C VAL A 46 -0.32 18.95 29.59
N GLY A 47 0.27 19.85 28.84
CA GLY A 47 1.63 20.28 29.10
C GLY A 47 2.59 20.53 27.91
N ASP A 48 2.19 20.32 26.66
CA ASP A 48 3.08 20.65 25.52
C ASP A 48 2.30 21.24 24.38
N SER A 49 2.86 22.24 23.69
CA SER A 49 2.23 22.93 22.54
C SER A 49 1.94 22.00 21.35
N GLN A 50 2.44 20.76 21.41
CA GLN A 50 2.23 19.70 20.41
C GLN A 50 1.30 18.55 20.90
N ALA A 51 0.62 18.71 22.03
CA ALA A 51 -0.21 17.65 22.58
C ALA A 51 -1.45 17.38 21.70
N LEU A 52 -1.49 16.21 21.07
CA LEU A 52 -2.64 15.75 20.29
C LEU A 52 -3.70 15.12 21.22
N LYS A 53 -4.97 15.37 20.96
CA LYS A 53 -6.09 14.63 21.53
C LYS A 53 -6.23 13.31 20.75
N LEU A 54 -5.99 12.17 21.42
CA LEU A 54 -6.06 10.86 20.78
C LEU A 54 -7.45 10.24 20.97
N HIS A 55 -8.00 9.68 19.90
CA HIS A 55 -9.17 8.83 19.89
C HIS A 55 -8.81 7.49 19.28
N VAL A 56 -9.24 6.41 19.90
CA VAL A 56 -8.95 5.04 19.43
C VAL A 56 -10.26 4.35 19.10
N LEU A 57 -10.32 3.74 17.89
CA LEU A 57 -11.42 2.87 17.48
C LEU A 57 -10.88 1.45 17.30
N ASP A 58 -11.71 0.47 17.63
CA ASP A 58 -11.43 -0.97 17.43
C ASP A 58 -12.15 -1.56 16.20
N SER A 59 -12.80 -0.70 15.42
CA SER A 59 -13.52 -1.05 14.20
C SER A 59 -12.96 -0.27 13.00
N ILE A 60 -12.55 -1.02 11.96
CA ILE A 60 -12.13 -0.44 10.69
C ILE A 60 -13.31 0.21 9.96
N ASP A 61 -14.49 -0.40 10.05
CA ASP A 61 -15.69 0.08 9.36
C ASP A 61 -16.18 1.41 9.93
N GLU A 62 -16.15 1.58 11.24
CA GLU A 62 -16.47 2.86 11.89
C GLU A 62 -15.47 3.97 11.51
N ALA A 63 -14.22 3.62 11.29
CA ALA A 63 -13.17 4.54 10.87
C ALA A 63 -13.30 4.99 9.40
N GLN A 64 -14.08 4.31 8.56
CA GLN A 64 -14.08 4.46 7.11
C GLN A 64 -14.24 5.90 6.63
N THR A 65 -15.27 6.59 7.07
CA THR A 65 -15.61 7.95 6.58
C THR A 65 -14.50 8.95 6.92
N ILE A 66 -14.04 8.91 8.17
CA ILE A 66 -12.98 9.81 8.66
C ILE A 66 -11.65 9.48 7.95
N TRP A 67 -11.31 8.21 7.85
CA TRP A 67 -10.09 7.74 7.19
C TRP A 67 -10.04 8.17 5.72
N ARG A 68 -11.09 7.86 4.94
CA ARG A 68 -11.17 8.24 3.52
C ARG A 68 -11.13 9.75 3.29
N SER A 69 -11.67 10.53 4.23
CA SER A 69 -11.56 11.99 4.18
C SER A 69 -10.12 12.45 4.44
N PHE A 70 -9.46 11.85 5.41
CA PHE A 70 -8.10 12.25 5.81
C PHE A 70 -7.03 11.81 4.82
N GLU A 71 -7.12 10.61 4.26
CA GLU A 71 -6.12 10.07 3.33
C GLU A 71 -5.95 10.91 2.05
N ARG A 72 -6.96 11.72 1.67
CA ARG A 72 -6.87 12.61 0.50
C ARG A 72 -5.92 13.79 0.68
N ARG A 73 -5.63 14.18 1.93
CA ARG A 73 -4.77 15.34 2.25
C ARG A 73 -3.54 15.00 3.08
N ALA A 74 -3.52 13.83 3.67
CA ALA A 74 -2.40 13.35 4.47
C ALA A 74 -1.26 12.85 3.57
N VAL A 75 -0.04 12.92 4.09
CA VAL A 75 1.08 12.18 3.53
C VAL A 75 0.89 10.70 3.88
N ALA A 76 0.82 9.86 2.86
CA ALA A 76 0.63 8.44 2.97
C ALA A 76 1.24 7.69 1.79
N SER A 77 1.38 6.38 1.88
CA SER A 77 1.63 5.47 0.76
C SER A 77 0.35 4.67 0.44
N PRO A 78 0.29 3.94 -0.66
CA PRO A 78 -0.90 3.13 -0.98
C PRO A 78 -1.27 2.13 0.12
N PHE A 79 -0.29 1.69 0.91
CA PHE A 79 -0.44 0.67 1.95
C PHE A 79 -1.16 1.16 3.20
N GLN A 80 -1.33 2.47 3.38
CA GLN A 80 -2.09 3.08 4.48
C GLN A 80 -3.47 3.56 4.05
N THR A 81 -3.85 3.37 2.77
CA THR A 81 -5.21 3.73 2.32
C THR A 81 -6.25 2.82 2.95
N TYR A 82 -7.45 3.36 3.19
CA TYR A 82 -8.57 2.59 3.69
C TYR A 82 -8.87 1.37 2.79
N ALA A 83 -8.86 1.57 1.47
CA ALA A 83 -9.14 0.50 0.51
C ALA A 83 -8.15 -0.67 0.65
N TRP A 84 -6.86 -0.39 0.84
CA TRP A 84 -5.85 -1.44 1.00
C TRP A 84 -5.98 -2.15 2.34
N LEU A 85 -6.06 -1.40 3.44
CA LEU A 85 -6.04 -1.97 4.79
C LEU A 85 -7.36 -2.63 5.18
N SER A 86 -8.51 -2.14 4.74
CA SER A 86 -9.79 -2.82 4.98
C SER A 86 -9.85 -4.17 4.26
N ASN A 87 -9.40 -4.23 2.99
CA ASN A 87 -9.31 -5.51 2.28
C ASN A 87 -8.28 -6.46 2.91
N TRP A 88 -7.12 -5.95 3.35
CA TRP A 88 -6.15 -6.78 4.07
C TRP A 88 -6.73 -7.32 5.38
N TYR A 89 -7.39 -6.47 6.14
CA TYR A 89 -8.00 -6.87 7.40
C TYR A 89 -9.07 -7.95 7.20
N ALA A 90 -9.99 -7.75 6.27
CA ALA A 90 -11.06 -8.71 6.00
C ALA A 90 -10.54 -10.10 5.56
N ASN A 91 -9.48 -10.14 4.75
CA ASN A 91 -9.00 -11.38 4.15
C ASN A 91 -7.80 -12.03 4.86
N VAL A 92 -7.01 -11.23 5.59
CA VAL A 92 -5.77 -11.70 6.24
C VAL A 92 -5.78 -11.41 7.74
N GLY A 93 -6.00 -10.17 8.14
CA GLY A 93 -5.87 -9.74 9.54
C GLY A 93 -6.91 -10.36 10.46
N HIS A 94 -8.19 -10.21 10.16
CA HIS A 94 -9.28 -10.76 10.96
C HIS A 94 -9.22 -12.30 11.06
N PRO A 95 -9.04 -13.06 9.97
CA PRO A 95 -8.90 -14.51 10.05
C PRO A 95 -7.69 -14.99 10.87
N THR A 96 -6.66 -14.16 11.03
CA THR A 96 -5.46 -14.47 11.84
C THR A 96 -5.54 -13.94 13.27
N GLY A 97 -6.69 -13.41 13.70
CA GLY A 97 -6.92 -12.96 15.07
C GLY A 97 -6.29 -11.60 15.40
N VAL A 98 -6.16 -10.73 14.40
CA VAL A 98 -5.75 -9.33 14.62
C VAL A 98 -6.97 -8.50 14.99
N SER A 99 -6.90 -7.78 16.12
CA SER A 99 -7.89 -6.76 16.49
C SER A 99 -7.40 -5.38 16.03
N PRO A 100 -8.22 -4.58 15.34
CA PRO A 100 -7.83 -3.24 14.92
C PRO A 100 -7.62 -2.32 16.11
N VAL A 101 -6.68 -1.40 15.98
CA VAL A 101 -6.40 -0.30 16.91
C VAL A 101 -6.16 0.94 16.05
N ILE A 102 -7.23 1.64 15.70
CA ILE A 102 -7.17 2.78 14.79
C ILE A 102 -7.10 4.05 15.61
N VAL A 103 -5.95 4.71 15.58
CA VAL A 103 -5.71 5.91 16.41
C VAL A 103 -5.84 7.16 15.56
N PHE A 104 -6.70 8.07 15.98
CA PHE A 104 -6.86 9.41 15.42
C PHE A 104 -6.24 10.43 16.36
N GLY A 105 -5.41 11.32 15.82
CA GLY A 105 -4.80 12.43 16.56
C GLY A 105 -5.35 13.77 16.07
N TYR A 106 -5.98 14.51 16.96
CA TYR A 106 -6.54 15.84 16.70
C TYR A 106 -5.67 16.93 17.34
N ASP A 107 -5.47 18.03 16.63
CA ASP A 107 -4.80 19.21 17.16
C ASP A 107 -5.70 20.01 18.12
N GLN A 108 -5.19 21.14 18.65
CA GLN A 108 -5.92 22.00 19.56
C GLN A 108 -7.16 22.64 18.92
N SER A 109 -7.20 22.74 17.59
CA SER A 109 -8.33 23.23 16.81
C SER A 109 -9.32 22.13 16.41
N GLU A 110 -9.21 20.96 17.02
CA GLU A 110 -10.01 19.76 16.72
C GLU A 110 -9.89 19.28 15.25
N ARG A 111 -8.80 19.64 14.54
CA ARG A 111 -8.51 19.10 13.22
C ARG A 111 -7.79 17.78 13.34
N LEU A 112 -8.23 16.78 12.56
CA LEU A 112 -7.52 15.52 12.44
C LEU A 112 -6.19 15.77 11.70
N VAL A 113 -5.08 15.44 12.34
CA VAL A 113 -3.71 15.67 11.83
C VAL A 113 -2.86 14.40 11.81
N LEU A 114 -3.33 13.33 12.47
CA LEU A 114 -2.64 12.03 12.54
C LEU A 114 -3.65 10.90 12.51
N LEU A 115 -3.34 9.83 11.74
CA LEU A 115 -4.05 8.57 11.79
C LEU A 115 -3.02 7.43 11.79
N MET A 116 -3.09 6.56 12.80
CA MET A 116 -2.19 5.41 12.93
C MET A 116 -3.01 4.11 12.81
N PRO A 117 -2.89 3.40 11.69
CA PRO A 117 -3.56 2.12 11.49
C PRO A 117 -2.77 1.00 12.16
N LEU A 118 -3.11 0.68 13.38
CA LEU A 118 -2.46 -0.36 14.17
C LEU A 118 -3.36 -1.59 14.32
N GLY A 119 -2.76 -2.70 14.68
CA GLY A 119 -3.45 -3.94 15.01
C GLY A 119 -2.77 -4.66 16.17
N LEU A 120 -3.58 -5.24 17.05
CA LEU A 120 -3.14 -6.05 18.17
C LEU A 120 -3.31 -7.53 17.82
N ALA A 121 -2.20 -8.25 17.68
CA ALA A 121 -2.21 -9.69 17.51
C ALA A 121 -2.37 -10.39 18.86
N GLN A 122 -3.35 -11.29 18.96
CA GLN A 122 -3.69 -12.02 20.18
C GLN A 122 -3.36 -13.53 20.09
N ALA A 123 -2.54 -13.95 19.12
CA ALA A 123 -2.18 -15.36 18.97
C ALA A 123 -1.49 -15.94 20.21
N LYS A 124 -1.31 -17.28 20.25
CA LYS A 124 -0.63 -18.02 21.33
C LYS A 124 0.79 -17.50 21.60
N GLY A 125 0.92 -16.38 22.33
CA GLY A 125 2.21 -15.75 22.58
C GLY A 125 2.05 -14.39 23.25
N PRO A 126 3.08 -13.52 23.17
CA PRO A 126 3.00 -12.15 23.65
C PRO A 126 2.06 -11.33 22.78
N ARG A 127 1.19 -10.54 23.39
CA ARG A 127 0.30 -9.60 22.69
C ARG A 127 1.14 -8.52 22.00
N THR A 128 1.09 -8.52 20.69
CA THR A 128 1.96 -7.65 19.89
C THR A 128 1.13 -6.57 19.19
N LEU A 129 1.42 -5.31 19.50
CA LEU A 129 0.90 -4.15 18.78
C LEU A 129 1.83 -3.84 17.61
N ALA A 130 1.28 -3.75 16.41
CA ALA A 130 2.04 -3.49 15.19
C ALA A 130 1.20 -2.69 14.17
N TRP A 131 1.82 -2.24 13.08
CA TRP A 131 1.06 -1.68 11.95
C TRP A 131 0.11 -2.72 11.34
N LEU A 132 -1.11 -2.31 10.98
CA LEU A 132 -1.96 -3.13 10.11
C LEU A 132 -1.24 -3.36 8.76
N GLY A 133 -1.42 -4.53 8.18
CA GLY A 133 -0.75 -4.89 6.93
C GLY A 133 0.69 -5.39 7.11
N ASP A 134 1.22 -5.46 8.36
CA ASP A 134 2.58 -5.94 8.62
C ASP A 134 2.83 -7.31 7.98
N GLY A 135 3.93 -7.42 7.25
CA GLY A 135 4.32 -8.61 6.50
C GLY A 135 3.92 -8.59 5.01
N LEU A 136 2.89 -7.84 4.60
CA LEU A 136 2.48 -7.72 3.20
C LEU A 136 2.65 -6.30 2.65
N ALA A 137 2.45 -5.28 3.47
CA ALA A 137 2.66 -3.89 3.09
C ALA A 137 4.12 -3.62 2.70
N GLY A 138 4.32 -2.91 1.59
CA GLY A 138 5.64 -2.46 1.15
C GLY A 138 6.28 -1.53 2.17
N TYR A 139 5.49 -0.60 2.69
CA TYR A 139 5.86 0.38 3.71
C TYR A 139 4.79 0.46 4.79
N ASN A 140 5.22 0.70 6.02
CA ASN A 140 4.34 0.95 7.16
C ASN A 140 4.64 2.33 7.74
N ALA A 141 3.60 3.12 7.95
CA ALA A 141 3.70 4.46 8.51
C ALA A 141 2.33 4.95 8.99
N PRO A 142 2.26 6.01 9.79
CA PRO A 142 1.01 6.73 9.97
C PRO A 142 0.65 7.53 8.71
N LEU A 143 -0.61 7.92 8.59
CA LEU A 143 -1.02 9.03 7.75
C LEU A 143 -0.87 10.32 8.56
N VAL A 144 -0.22 11.33 8.00
CA VAL A 144 0.09 12.55 8.75
C VAL A 144 -0.19 13.79 7.91
N ASP A 145 -0.77 14.81 8.54
CA ASP A 145 -0.90 16.13 7.93
C ASP A 145 0.51 16.72 7.68
N PRO A 146 0.81 17.24 6.48
CA PRO A 146 2.12 17.79 6.14
C PRO A 146 2.62 18.84 7.13
N ALA A 147 1.74 19.68 7.67
CA ALA A 147 2.12 20.73 8.62
C ALA A 147 2.60 20.14 9.95
N LEU A 148 2.01 19.02 10.38
CA LEU A 148 2.42 18.35 11.61
C LEU A 148 3.81 17.71 11.46
N LEU A 149 4.14 17.14 10.30
CA LEU A 149 5.47 16.55 10.05
C LEU A 149 6.63 17.51 10.23
N GLN A 150 6.40 18.81 10.01
CA GLN A 150 7.44 19.84 10.19
C GLN A 150 7.71 20.17 11.66
N SER A 151 6.78 19.91 12.54
CA SER A 151 6.83 20.33 13.95
C SER A 151 6.96 19.18 14.96
N PHE A 152 6.91 17.93 14.51
CA PHE A 152 7.00 16.76 15.40
C PHE A 152 8.38 16.64 16.04
N SER A 153 8.40 16.65 17.38
CA SER A 153 9.61 16.30 18.14
C SER A 153 9.67 14.79 18.42
N PRO A 154 10.87 14.23 18.62
CA PRO A 154 11.02 12.84 19.07
C PRO A 154 10.25 12.54 20.35
N GLN A 155 10.27 13.46 21.31
CA GLN A 155 9.58 13.34 22.59
C GLN A 155 8.05 13.28 22.42
N ALA A 156 7.51 14.03 21.46
CA ALA A 156 6.07 13.97 21.14
C ALA A 156 5.69 12.60 20.58
N VAL A 157 6.54 11.98 19.75
CA VAL A 157 6.32 10.63 19.22
C VAL A 157 6.34 9.58 20.35
N ASP A 158 7.31 9.65 21.26
CA ASP A 158 7.41 8.75 22.40
C ASP A 158 6.17 8.86 23.32
N ALA A 159 5.72 10.10 23.59
CA ALA A 159 4.51 10.34 24.35
C ALA A 159 3.25 9.78 23.69
N ILE A 160 3.14 9.85 22.36
CA ILE A 160 2.03 9.23 21.62
C ILE A 160 2.06 7.72 21.79
N TRP A 161 3.20 7.06 21.61
CA TRP A 161 3.31 5.61 21.76
C TRP A 161 2.96 5.17 23.18
N GLN A 162 3.46 5.86 24.21
CA GLN A 162 3.15 5.53 25.59
C GLN A 162 1.65 5.60 25.84
N ARG A 163 0.98 6.65 25.40
CA ARG A 163 -0.48 6.83 25.57
C ARG A 163 -1.29 5.77 24.81
N ILE A 164 -0.85 5.36 23.62
CA ILE A 164 -1.51 4.28 22.89
C ILE A 164 -1.37 2.97 23.66
N ILE A 165 -0.19 2.66 24.14
CA ILE A 165 0.09 1.43 24.92
C ILE A 165 -0.74 1.41 26.20
N ASP A 166 -0.80 2.52 26.95
CA ASP A 166 -1.59 2.65 28.17
C ASP A 166 -3.10 2.49 27.90
N HIS A 167 -3.60 3.05 26.79
CA HIS A 167 -5.01 2.93 26.40
C HIS A 167 -5.37 1.51 25.98
N VAL A 168 -4.56 0.87 25.15
CA VAL A 168 -4.79 -0.51 24.69
C VAL A 168 -4.66 -1.49 25.86
N GLY A 169 -3.85 -1.16 26.84
CA GLY A 169 -3.52 -2.04 27.97
C GLY A 169 -2.84 -3.32 27.50
N SER A 170 -2.39 -4.15 28.41
CA SER A 170 -1.88 -5.52 28.14
C SER A 170 -1.14 -5.74 26.80
N VAL A 171 -0.37 -4.74 26.33
CA VAL A 171 0.57 -4.88 25.22
C VAL A 171 1.86 -5.45 25.76
N ASP A 172 2.31 -6.60 25.26
CA ASP A 172 3.59 -7.18 25.64
C ASP A 172 4.74 -6.63 24.78
N ILE A 173 4.50 -6.50 23.46
CA ILE A 173 5.52 -6.07 22.50
C ILE A 173 4.92 -5.00 21.58
N LEU A 174 5.63 -3.89 21.42
CA LEU A 174 5.45 -2.95 20.31
C LEU A 174 6.42 -3.34 19.20
N ARG A 175 5.90 -3.59 17.99
CA ARG A 175 6.70 -4.00 16.83
C ARG A 175 6.36 -3.17 15.60
N LEU A 176 7.24 -2.27 15.23
CA LEU A 176 7.08 -1.35 14.12
C LEU A 176 8.13 -1.67 13.06
N ARG A 177 7.73 -2.31 11.97
CA ARG A 177 8.65 -2.75 10.91
C ARG A 177 8.37 -2.04 9.59
N ARG A 178 9.35 -2.08 8.67
CA ARG A 178 9.26 -1.58 7.30
C ARG A 178 8.87 -0.10 7.22
N GLN A 179 9.36 0.69 8.16
CA GLN A 179 9.11 2.13 8.18
C GLN A 179 10.10 2.85 7.25
N PRO A 180 9.63 3.67 6.29
CA PRO A 180 10.50 4.45 5.43
C PRO A 180 11.12 5.62 6.22
N ARG A 181 12.34 6.01 5.84
CA ARG A 181 13.01 7.20 6.41
C ARG A 181 12.25 8.49 6.10
N MET A 182 11.60 8.54 4.95
CA MET A 182 10.88 9.72 4.47
C MET A 182 9.40 9.42 4.33
N LEU A 183 8.55 10.38 4.66
CA LEU A 183 7.13 10.44 4.35
C LEU A 183 6.94 11.58 3.34
N GLY A 184 6.75 11.23 2.07
CA GLY A 184 6.85 12.20 0.98
C GLY A 184 8.22 12.90 1.00
N GLN A 185 8.23 14.22 1.12
CA GLN A 185 9.46 15.03 1.22
C GLN A 185 9.94 15.27 2.66
N PHE A 186 9.22 14.78 3.68
CA PHE A 186 9.50 15.03 5.09
C PHE A 186 10.22 13.85 5.72
N HIS A 187 11.09 14.11 6.71
CA HIS A 187 11.61 13.04 7.55
C HIS A 187 10.47 12.38 8.34
N ASN A 188 10.52 11.06 8.45
CA ASN A 188 9.57 10.31 9.26
C ASN A 188 9.97 10.39 10.74
N PRO A 189 9.25 11.12 11.59
CA PRO A 189 9.61 11.23 13.01
C PRO A 189 9.40 9.92 13.78
N PHE A 190 8.58 9.01 13.26
CA PHE A 190 8.27 7.72 13.88
C PHE A 190 9.38 6.67 13.75
N VAL A 191 10.47 6.98 13.05
CA VAL A 191 11.70 6.15 13.03
C VAL A 191 12.74 6.59 14.04
N HIS A 192 12.42 7.57 14.90
CA HIS A 192 13.32 7.98 15.98
C HIS A 192 13.64 6.78 16.88
N GLY A 193 14.93 6.53 17.18
CA GLY A 193 15.36 5.38 17.95
C GLY A 193 15.22 4.02 17.25
N ALA A 194 14.64 3.95 16.07
CA ALA A 194 14.51 2.72 15.28
C ALA A 194 15.86 2.31 14.67
N LYS A 195 16.04 1.00 14.49
CA LYS A 195 17.23 0.44 13.83
C LYS A 195 16.95 0.23 12.35
N VAL A 196 17.99 0.28 11.52
CA VAL A 196 17.87 -0.11 10.12
C VAL A 196 17.52 -1.59 10.04
N SER A 197 16.44 -1.91 9.32
CA SER A 197 16.04 -3.29 9.05
C SER A 197 17.03 -3.94 8.09
N GLY A 198 17.32 -5.22 8.27
CA GLY A 198 18.10 -6.01 7.31
C GLY A 198 17.36 -6.27 6.00
N ALA A 199 16.03 -6.12 5.96
CA ALA A 199 15.25 -6.19 4.74
C ALA A 199 15.45 -4.90 3.94
N GLY A 200 15.95 -5.00 2.70
CA GLY A 200 16.08 -3.87 1.78
C GLY A 200 14.74 -3.18 1.54
N GLY A 201 14.77 -1.86 1.41
CA GLY A 201 13.63 -1.05 0.98
C GLY A 201 13.46 -1.03 -0.53
N GLY A 202 12.49 -0.25 -0.98
CA GLY A 202 12.24 -0.06 -2.40
C GLY A 202 13.40 0.63 -3.12
N ARG A 203 13.43 0.44 -4.42
CA ARG A 203 14.33 1.12 -5.34
C ARG A 203 13.51 2.11 -6.14
N LEU A 204 13.82 3.37 -6.02
CA LEU A 204 13.10 4.44 -6.69
C LEU A 204 13.74 4.75 -8.05
N LEU A 205 12.93 4.72 -9.09
CA LEU A 205 13.24 5.24 -10.42
C LEU A 205 12.50 6.58 -10.57
N VAL A 206 13.23 7.66 -10.71
CA VAL A 206 12.66 8.98 -11.06
C VAL A 206 12.42 9.01 -12.56
N LEU A 207 11.24 9.45 -12.98
CA LEU A 207 10.88 9.51 -14.39
C LEU A 207 11.05 10.93 -14.94
N PRO A 208 11.68 11.05 -16.11
CA PRO A 208 11.74 12.34 -16.82
C PRO A 208 10.37 12.69 -17.43
N SER A 209 10.27 13.84 -18.05
CA SER A 209 9.03 14.32 -18.64
C SER A 209 8.66 13.62 -19.95
N THR A 210 9.63 13.06 -20.64
CA THR A 210 9.42 12.40 -21.93
C THR A 210 10.09 11.03 -22.02
N TRP A 211 9.55 10.16 -22.86
CA TRP A 211 10.18 8.88 -23.15
C TRP A 211 11.55 9.04 -23.83
N ALA A 212 11.73 10.06 -24.67
CA ALA A 212 13.00 10.30 -25.35
C ALA A 212 14.14 10.57 -24.36
N GLU A 213 13.88 11.38 -23.34
CA GLU A 213 14.82 11.64 -22.23
C GLU A 213 15.14 10.36 -21.47
N PHE A 214 14.11 9.57 -21.13
CA PHE A 214 14.31 8.28 -20.45
C PHE A 214 15.18 7.32 -21.28
N ALA A 215 14.88 7.19 -22.57
CA ALA A 215 15.59 6.30 -23.47
C ALA A 215 17.07 6.72 -23.63
N ALA A 216 17.34 8.02 -23.74
CA ALA A 216 18.70 8.55 -23.84
C ALA A 216 19.53 8.28 -22.58
N GLU A 217 18.90 8.35 -21.39
CA GLU A 217 19.60 8.15 -20.12
C GLU A 217 19.79 6.66 -19.76
N HIS A 218 18.78 5.83 -20.06
CA HIS A 218 18.71 4.47 -19.50
C HIS A 218 18.80 3.34 -20.53
N ILE A 219 18.54 3.63 -21.82
CA ILE A 219 18.60 2.64 -22.91
C ILE A 219 19.82 2.97 -23.77
N GLY A 220 21.01 2.56 -23.33
CA GLY A 220 22.25 2.80 -24.09
C GLY A 220 22.27 2.11 -25.45
N GLU A 221 23.09 2.65 -26.38
CA GLU A 221 23.31 2.06 -27.69
C GLU A 221 23.77 0.59 -27.61
N GLY A 222 23.28 -0.23 -28.54
CA GLY A 222 23.61 -1.66 -28.62
C GLY A 222 22.90 -2.57 -27.62
N ARG A 223 22.05 -2.04 -26.75
CA ARG A 223 21.21 -2.86 -25.84
C ARG A 223 19.87 -3.22 -26.48
N ARG A 224 19.45 -4.46 -26.25
CA ARG A 224 18.13 -4.94 -26.67
C ARG A 224 17.04 -4.07 -26.03
N THR A 225 16.20 -3.45 -26.85
CA THR A 225 15.09 -2.60 -26.43
C THR A 225 13.80 -3.41 -26.21
N GLY A 226 12.79 -2.82 -25.58
CA GLY A 226 11.44 -3.39 -25.52
C GLY A 226 10.86 -3.63 -26.93
N ALA A 227 11.12 -2.74 -27.88
CA ALA A 227 10.71 -2.91 -29.27
C ALA A 227 11.37 -4.13 -29.92
N ASP A 228 12.66 -4.39 -29.67
CA ASP A 228 13.36 -5.59 -30.14
C ASP A 228 12.77 -6.85 -29.51
N CYS A 229 12.51 -6.80 -28.21
CA CYS A 229 11.86 -7.88 -27.49
C CYS A 229 10.46 -8.16 -28.05
N GLY A 230 9.69 -7.11 -28.34
CA GLY A 230 8.37 -7.26 -28.96
C GLY A 230 8.43 -7.87 -30.36
N ARG A 231 9.45 -7.53 -31.18
CA ARG A 231 9.67 -8.19 -32.49
C ARG A 231 9.99 -9.66 -32.32
N TYR A 232 10.89 -9.99 -31.40
CA TYR A 232 11.26 -11.37 -31.09
C TYR A 232 10.04 -12.19 -30.64
N LEU A 233 9.23 -11.68 -29.73
CA LEU A 233 8.05 -12.38 -29.21
C LEU A 233 6.97 -12.58 -30.30
N ARG A 234 6.80 -11.62 -31.22
CA ARG A 234 5.88 -11.79 -32.37
C ARG A 234 6.28 -12.92 -33.32
N GLN A 235 7.55 -13.30 -33.36
CA GLN A 235 8.01 -14.49 -34.12
C GLN A 235 7.63 -15.81 -33.44
N ARG A 236 7.27 -15.77 -32.12
CA ARG A 236 6.86 -16.94 -31.33
C ARG A 236 5.35 -17.18 -31.39
N GLY A 237 4.57 -16.12 -31.63
CA GLY A 237 3.13 -16.19 -31.69
C GLY A 237 2.44 -14.83 -31.68
N ARG A 238 1.16 -14.81 -31.46
CA ARG A 238 0.35 -13.58 -31.36
C ARG A 238 0.64 -12.85 -30.05
N LEU A 239 1.47 -11.81 -30.11
CA LEU A 239 1.81 -10.98 -28.95
C LEU A 239 0.64 -10.04 -28.60
N THR A 240 0.24 -10.04 -27.33
CA THR A 240 -0.68 -9.05 -26.74
C THR A 240 -0.07 -8.42 -25.49
N ILE A 241 -0.24 -7.11 -25.33
CA ILE A 241 0.21 -6.36 -24.16
C ILE A 241 -1.02 -5.64 -23.60
N GLY A 242 -1.35 -5.92 -22.36
CA GLY A 242 -2.38 -5.21 -21.63
C GLY A 242 -1.78 -4.45 -20.46
N LEU A 243 -1.90 -3.12 -20.47
CA LEU A 243 -1.55 -2.26 -19.33
C LEU A 243 -2.83 -1.78 -18.68
N SER A 244 -2.85 -1.71 -17.34
CA SER A 244 -4.04 -1.27 -16.57
C SER A 244 -5.32 -2.01 -16.97
N LEU A 245 -5.30 -3.32 -16.93
CA LEU A 245 -6.41 -4.17 -17.37
C LEU A 245 -7.74 -3.79 -16.68
N PRO A 246 -8.87 -3.78 -17.41
CA PRO A 246 -10.19 -3.53 -16.83
C PRO A 246 -10.60 -4.65 -15.85
N THR A 247 -11.60 -4.38 -15.01
CA THR A 247 -11.96 -5.21 -13.84
C THR A 247 -12.18 -6.68 -14.17
N GLN A 248 -12.88 -7.03 -15.24
CA GLN A 248 -13.22 -8.43 -15.56
C GLN A 248 -12.00 -9.30 -15.90
N PRO A 249 -11.11 -8.95 -16.85
CA PRO A 249 -9.90 -9.74 -17.06
C PRO A 249 -8.90 -9.60 -15.90
N ARG A 250 -8.90 -8.51 -15.15
CA ARG A 250 -7.96 -8.19 -14.07
C ARG A 250 -7.91 -9.28 -13.00
N SER A 251 -9.05 -9.76 -12.52
CA SER A 251 -9.10 -10.77 -11.45
C SER A 251 -8.48 -12.10 -11.87
N ARG A 252 -8.69 -12.55 -13.12
CA ARG A 252 -8.10 -13.77 -13.66
C ARG A 252 -6.58 -13.62 -13.85
N VAL A 253 -6.14 -12.47 -14.32
CA VAL A 253 -4.70 -12.19 -14.50
C VAL A 253 -4.00 -12.12 -13.15
N VAL A 254 -4.62 -11.52 -12.13
CA VAL A 254 -4.09 -11.51 -10.75
C VAL A 254 -3.86 -12.93 -10.25
N GLU A 255 -4.79 -13.86 -10.45
CA GLU A 255 -4.61 -15.27 -10.05
C GLU A 255 -3.40 -15.91 -10.73
N LYS A 256 -3.25 -15.73 -12.05
CA LYS A 256 -2.10 -16.24 -12.80
C LYS A 256 -0.78 -15.65 -12.30
N ILE A 257 -0.72 -14.32 -12.10
CA ILE A 257 0.46 -13.63 -11.56
C ILE A 257 0.84 -14.20 -10.19
N LEU A 258 -0.12 -14.33 -9.28
CA LEU A 258 0.15 -14.85 -7.94
C LEU A 258 0.57 -16.32 -7.95
N ALA A 259 0.02 -17.15 -8.82
CA ALA A 259 0.39 -18.55 -8.95
C ALA A 259 1.86 -18.70 -9.35
N VAL A 260 2.30 -17.96 -10.37
CA VAL A 260 3.70 -17.98 -10.85
C VAL A 260 4.62 -17.35 -9.79
N ALA A 261 4.28 -16.19 -9.22
CA ALA A 261 5.10 -15.53 -8.21
C ALA A 261 5.32 -16.39 -6.95
N ARG A 262 4.31 -17.17 -6.55
CA ARG A 262 4.43 -18.14 -5.44
C ARG A 262 5.40 -19.28 -5.75
N SER A 263 5.39 -19.79 -6.98
CA SER A 263 6.28 -20.90 -7.39
C SER A 263 7.74 -20.46 -7.50
N GLN A 264 7.99 -19.21 -7.88
CA GLN A 264 9.33 -18.67 -8.08
C GLN A 264 10.07 -18.34 -6.78
N SER A 265 9.35 -18.00 -5.72
CA SER A 265 9.95 -17.62 -4.42
C SER A 265 10.55 -18.79 -3.62
N GLY A 266 10.45 -20.02 -4.10
CA GLY A 266 10.70 -21.25 -3.32
C GLY A 266 12.17 -21.61 -3.08
N LYS A 267 13.17 -20.96 -3.67
CA LYS A 267 14.57 -21.43 -3.58
C LYS A 267 15.48 -20.61 -2.67
N GLN A 268 15.15 -19.38 -2.33
CA GLN A 268 16.04 -18.49 -1.57
C GLN A 268 15.50 -17.93 -0.25
N SER A 269 14.21 -17.98 0.01
CA SER A 269 13.61 -17.47 1.26
C SER A 269 12.68 -18.51 1.89
N ARG A 270 12.87 -18.77 3.18
CA ARG A 270 11.97 -19.64 3.98
C ARG A 270 10.56 -19.06 4.14
N TYR A 271 10.34 -17.82 3.77
CA TYR A 271 9.06 -17.12 3.89
C TYR A 271 8.73 -16.34 2.62
N ASN A 272 7.58 -16.64 2.07
CA ASN A 272 6.98 -15.89 0.98
C ASN A 272 5.63 -15.32 1.47
N PRO A 273 5.48 -14.00 1.65
CA PRO A 273 4.22 -13.40 2.07
C PRO A 273 3.04 -13.79 1.19
N LEU A 274 3.27 -14.04 -0.10
CA LEU A 274 2.23 -14.42 -1.06
C LEU A 274 1.64 -15.82 -0.78
N GLN A 275 2.32 -16.66 -0.01
CA GLN A 275 1.84 -17.99 0.41
C GLN A 275 0.96 -17.94 1.67
N GLN A 276 0.90 -16.82 2.36
CA GLN A 276 0.06 -16.67 3.54
C GLN A 276 -1.41 -16.84 3.18
N ALA A 277 -2.16 -17.53 4.06
CA ALA A 277 -3.59 -17.72 3.90
C ALA A 277 -4.32 -16.37 3.76
N GLY A 278 -5.29 -16.30 2.85
CA GLY A 278 -6.08 -15.07 2.58
C GLY A 278 -5.43 -14.07 1.63
N VAL A 279 -4.11 -14.12 1.38
CA VAL A 279 -3.44 -13.15 0.49
C VAL A 279 -3.94 -13.25 -0.95
N GLY A 280 -4.24 -14.45 -1.45
CA GLY A 280 -4.87 -14.59 -2.77
C GLY A 280 -6.23 -13.90 -2.85
N THR A 281 -7.07 -14.10 -1.84
CA THR A 281 -8.40 -13.47 -1.73
C THR A 281 -8.29 -11.96 -1.58
N PHE A 282 -7.32 -11.46 -0.80
CA PHE A 282 -7.01 -10.05 -0.67
C PHE A 282 -6.72 -9.38 -2.03
N PHE A 283 -5.81 -9.93 -2.83
CA PHE A 283 -5.50 -9.37 -4.16
C PHE A 283 -6.68 -9.44 -5.12
N LYS A 284 -7.48 -10.52 -5.05
CA LYS A 284 -8.72 -10.63 -5.82
C LYS A 284 -9.73 -9.56 -5.44
N ALA A 285 -9.95 -9.35 -4.14
CA ALA A 285 -10.86 -8.34 -3.64
C ALA A 285 -10.43 -6.92 -4.10
N LEU A 286 -9.14 -6.61 -4.05
CA LEU A 286 -8.61 -5.36 -4.61
C LEU A 286 -8.82 -5.28 -6.12
N ALA A 287 -8.65 -6.38 -6.86
CA ALA A 287 -8.83 -6.40 -8.31
C ALA A 287 -10.29 -6.19 -8.73
N LEU A 288 -11.23 -6.59 -7.90
CA LEU A 288 -12.67 -6.41 -8.13
C LEU A 288 -13.18 -5.07 -7.60
N SER A 289 -12.40 -4.39 -6.77
CA SER A 289 -12.77 -3.07 -6.25
C SER A 289 -12.90 -2.05 -7.39
N GLU A 290 -13.99 -1.31 -7.40
CA GLU A 290 -14.27 -0.25 -8.38
C GLU A 290 -13.41 1.01 -8.20
N SER A 291 -12.50 1.03 -7.24
CA SER A 291 -11.53 2.12 -7.06
C SER A 291 -10.65 2.23 -8.31
N THR A 292 -11.16 2.95 -9.29
CA THR A 292 -10.51 3.15 -10.59
C THR A 292 -9.18 3.85 -10.40
N GLY A 293 -8.12 3.26 -10.97
CA GLY A 293 -6.79 3.85 -10.99
C GLY A 293 -5.88 3.49 -9.83
N PHE A 294 -6.38 2.91 -8.74
CA PHE A 294 -5.54 2.52 -7.60
C PHE A 294 -4.72 1.24 -7.88
N LEU A 295 -5.38 0.15 -8.27
CA LEU A 295 -4.72 -1.10 -8.63
C LEU A 295 -4.47 -1.17 -10.13
N ASN A 296 -3.21 -1.30 -10.51
CA ASN A 296 -2.77 -1.53 -11.88
C ASN A 296 -2.35 -2.99 -12.04
N VAL A 297 -2.94 -3.68 -13.01
CA VAL A 297 -2.58 -5.04 -13.37
C VAL A 297 -2.24 -5.07 -14.84
N SER A 298 -1.05 -5.55 -15.17
CA SER A 298 -0.55 -5.56 -16.53
C SER A 298 -0.03 -6.95 -16.90
N ALA A 299 -0.14 -7.32 -18.17
CA ALA A 299 0.33 -8.61 -18.67
C ALA A 299 0.85 -8.54 -20.10
N VAL A 300 1.80 -9.39 -20.40
CA VAL A 300 2.28 -9.72 -21.74
C VAL A 300 1.95 -11.19 -22.01
N ASN A 301 1.22 -11.44 -23.10
CA ASN A 301 0.86 -12.79 -23.50
C ASN A 301 1.34 -13.07 -24.92
N VAL A 302 1.69 -14.35 -25.17
CA VAL A 302 1.94 -14.92 -26.50
C VAL A 302 0.97 -16.09 -26.66
N ASP A 303 0.16 -16.09 -27.71
CA ASP A 303 -0.88 -17.10 -27.98
C ASP A 303 -1.81 -17.39 -26.79
N ASP A 304 -2.25 -16.31 -26.09
CA ASP A 304 -3.12 -16.37 -24.91
C ASP A 304 -2.46 -16.93 -23.63
N GLU A 305 -1.17 -17.31 -23.68
CA GLU A 305 -0.37 -17.66 -22.51
C GLU A 305 0.32 -16.43 -21.94
N MET A 306 0.18 -16.22 -20.64
CA MET A 306 0.82 -15.12 -19.92
C MET A 306 2.29 -15.45 -19.67
N ILE A 307 3.20 -14.74 -20.35
CA ILE A 307 4.65 -14.88 -20.21
C ILE A 307 5.20 -13.96 -19.12
N ALA A 308 4.64 -12.76 -18.98
CA ALA A 308 4.98 -11.82 -17.93
C ALA A 308 3.75 -11.09 -17.41
N GLY A 309 3.75 -10.75 -16.13
CA GLY A 309 2.70 -9.97 -15.50
C GLY A 309 3.17 -9.15 -14.31
N SER A 310 2.44 -8.10 -13.98
CA SER A 310 2.71 -7.26 -12.82
C SER A 310 1.44 -6.78 -12.14
N ILE A 311 1.55 -6.60 -10.83
CA ILE A 311 0.56 -5.93 -9.98
C ILE A 311 1.24 -4.74 -9.33
N GLY A 312 0.67 -3.57 -9.48
CA GLY A 312 1.16 -2.34 -8.88
C GLY A 312 0.04 -1.46 -8.37
N TYR A 313 0.41 -0.39 -7.70
CA TYR A 313 -0.51 0.62 -7.17
C TYR A 313 -0.10 2.00 -7.67
N VAL A 314 -1.07 2.82 -8.05
CA VAL A 314 -0.85 4.24 -8.32
C VAL A 314 -1.33 5.03 -7.11
N HIS A 315 -0.44 5.80 -6.50
CA HIS A 315 -0.79 6.68 -5.38
C HIS A 315 0.01 7.98 -5.45
N GLY A 316 -0.69 9.10 -5.46
CA GLY A 316 -0.06 10.39 -5.75
C GLY A 316 0.64 10.36 -7.12
N ASN A 317 1.89 10.80 -7.15
CA ASN A 317 2.71 10.84 -8.37
C ASN A 317 3.68 9.64 -8.49
N CYS A 318 3.40 8.53 -7.79
CA CYS A 318 4.26 7.34 -7.78
C CYS A 318 3.48 6.08 -8.17
N TYR A 319 4.12 5.25 -8.99
CA TYR A 319 3.71 3.87 -9.25
C TYR A 319 4.51 2.93 -8.35
N TYR A 320 3.83 2.10 -7.57
CA TYR A 320 4.44 1.11 -6.67
C TYR A 320 4.30 -0.29 -7.26
N LEU A 321 5.40 -0.91 -7.67
CA LEU A 321 5.43 -2.26 -8.22
C LEU A 321 5.43 -3.29 -7.08
N ALA A 322 4.30 -3.95 -6.84
CA ALA A 322 4.13 -4.84 -5.70
C ALA A 322 4.47 -6.30 -5.99
N VAL A 323 4.05 -6.81 -7.13
CA VAL A 323 4.27 -8.21 -7.53
C VAL A 323 4.63 -8.27 -9.00
N THR A 324 5.62 -9.10 -9.32
CA THR A 324 5.95 -9.49 -10.70
C THR A 324 5.90 -11.00 -10.84
N SER A 325 5.58 -11.43 -12.04
CA SER A 325 5.52 -12.83 -12.44
C SER A 325 6.13 -12.93 -13.84
N ILE A 326 7.26 -13.57 -13.95
CA ILE A 326 8.02 -13.70 -15.20
C ILE A 326 8.28 -15.18 -15.44
N GLU A 327 8.00 -15.68 -16.62
CA GLU A 327 8.33 -17.05 -16.98
C GLU A 327 9.85 -17.25 -16.95
N ALA A 328 10.30 -18.41 -16.47
CA ALA A 328 11.73 -18.72 -16.39
C ALA A 328 12.26 -19.23 -17.73
N SER A 329 12.25 -18.37 -18.75
CA SER A 329 12.67 -18.65 -20.12
C SER A 329 13.24 -17.40 -20.79
N ASP A 330 13.84 -17.55 -21.96
CA ASP A 330 14.29 -16.41 -22.78
C ASP A 330 13.10 -15.54 -23.23
N ASP A 331 11.96 -16.16 -23.50
CA ASP A 331 10.71 -15.46 -23.82
C ASP A 331 10.22 -14.64 -22.63
N GLY A 332 10.31 -15.20 -21.40
CA GLY A 332 10.00 -14.48 -20.16
C GLY A 332 10.92 -13.27 -19.95
N ALA A 333 12.22 -13.40 -20.15
CA ALA A 333 13.16 -12.29 -20.04
C ALA A 333 12.87 -11.18 -21.07
N ALA A 334 12.51 -11.56 -22.31
CA ALA A 334 12.09 -10.61 -23.34
C ALA A 334 10.75 -9.93 -22.98
N ALA A 335 9.78 -10.70 -22.46
CA ALA A 335 8.49 -10.17 -22.03
C ALA A 335 8.60 -9.24 -20.82
N GLU A 336 9.49 -9.53 -19.86
CA GLU A 336 9.79 -8.67 -18.72
C GLU A 336 10.31 -7.30 -19.19
N ARG A 337 11.29 -7.30 -20.07
CA ARG A 337 11.86 -6.08 -20.63
C ARG A 337 10.79 -5.25 -21.35
N LEU A 338 10.00 -5.88 -22.20
CA LEU A 338 8.92 -5.24 -22.93
C LEU A 338 7.87 -4.66 -21.96
N LEU A 339 7.43 -5.44 -20.97
CA LEU A 339 6.45 -5.02 -19.97
C LEU A 339 6.91 -3.78 -19.20
N PHE A 340 8.16 -3.76 -18.74
CA PHE A 340 8.68 -2.63 -17.96
C PHE A 340 8.86 -1.38 -18.81
N GLU A 341 9.35 -1.49 -20.04
CA GLU A 341 9.47 -0.31 -20.90
C GLU A 341 8.09 0.29 -21.23
N GLU A 342 7.09 -0.55 -21.53
CA GLU A 342 5.74 -0.08 -21.81
C GLU A 342 5.06 0.48 -20.54
N LEU A 343 5.32 -0.10 -19.36
CA LEU A 343 4.84 0.42 -18.09
C LEU A 343 5.44 1.81 -17.80
N ILE A 344 6.75 1.98 -17.98
CA ILE A 344 7.45 3.25 -17.79
C ILE A 344 6.91 4.30 -18.77
N ARG A 345 6.76 3.93 -20.04
CA ARG A 345 6.17 4.80 -21.07
C ARG A 345 4.76 5.26 -20.67
N SER A 346 3.94 4.32 -20.20
CA SER A 346 2.58 4.61 -19.72
C SER A 346 2.60 5.54 -18.51
N CYS A 347 3.50 5.32 -17.55
CA CYS A 347 3.66 6.20 -16.39
C CYS A 347 4.05 7.63 -16.79
N ILE A 348 4.98 7.79 -17.72
CA ILE A 348 5.39 9.11 -18.24
C ILE A 348 4.22 9.82 -18.91
N VAL A 349 3.46 9.13 -19.77
CA VAL A 349 2.27 9.69 -20.44
C VAL A 349 1.20 10.11 -19.45
N GLN A 350 1.03 9.37 -18.35
CA GLN A 350 0.08 9.70 -17.27
C GLN A 350 0.60 10.78 -16.32
N GLY A 351 1.82 11.29 -16.49
CA GLY A 351 2.43 12.32 -15.64
C GLY A 351 2.90 11.80 -14.28
N ILE A 352 3.01 10.48 -14.09
CA ILE A 352 3.62 9.85 -12.92
C ILE A 352 5.10 10.21 -12.89
N LYS A 353 5.60 10.60 -11.72
CA LYS A 353 6.96 11.14 -11.54
C LYS A 353 7.99 10.11 -11.12
N SER A 354 7.54 8.98 -10.59
CA SER A 354 8.46 7.93 -10.14
C SER A 354 7.81 6.55 -10.13
N ILE A 355 8.67 5.52 -10.22
CA ILE A 355 8.30 4.13 -9.97
C ILE A 355 9.09 3.63 -8.78
N ASP A 356 8.41 3.08 -7.79
CA ASP A 356 9.01 2.39 -6.66
C ASP A 356 8.88 0.88 -6.86
N PHE A 357 10.01 0.21 -7.00
CA PHE A 357 10.07 -1.25 -7.19
C PHE A 357 9.89 -2.02 -5.87
N LEU A 358 9.65 -1.35 -4.75
CA LEU A 358 9.48 -1.95 -3.43
C LEU A 358 10.64 -2.90 -3.05
N GLY A 359 10.45 -4.16 -3.04
CA GLY A 359 11.52 -5.17 -2.85
C GLY A 359 11.80 -6.00 -4.09
N ALA A 360 11.12 -5.72 -5.21
CA ALA A 360 11.34 -6.41 -6.45
C ALA A 360 12.73 -6.06 -7.04
N THR A 361 13.41 -7.06 -7.57
CA THR A 361 14.66 -6.84 -8.31
C THR A 361 14.31 -6.98 -9.80
N PRO A 362 14.11 -5.85 -10.50
CA PRO A 362 13.81 -5.92 -11.92
C PRO A 362 15.03 -6.47 -12.70
N ALA A 363 14.79 -7.08 -13.85
CA ALA A 363 15.84 -7.56 -14.76
C ALA A 363 16.76 -6.44 -15.28
N VAL A 364 16.40 -5.19 -15.02
CA VAL A 364 17.18 -4.00 -15.40
C VAL A 364 17.62 -3.19 -14.17
N PRO A 365 18.45 -3.77 -13.30
CA PRO A 365 18.86 -3.14 -12.04
C PRO A 365 19.60 -1.80 -12.24
N GLN A 366 20.14 -1.54 -13.41
CA GLN A 366 20.81 -0.29 -13.76
C GLN A 366 19.85 0.91 -13.83
N TRP A 367 18.54 0.72 -13.93
CA TRP A 367 17.58 1.83 -13.96
C TRP A 367 17.26 2.38 -12.57
N THR A 368 17.64 1.65 -11.53
CA THR A 368 17.29 2.02 -10.17
C THR A 368 18.53 2.28 -9.33
N GLY A 369 18.42 3.23 -8.41
CA GLY A 369 19.44 3.50 -7.42
C GLY A 369 19.58 2.38 -6.38
N ARG A 370 20.39 2.64 -5.33
CA ARG A 370 20.51 1.72 -4.19
C ARG A 370 19.17 1.63 -3.46
N PRO A 371 18.84 0.45 -2.86
CA PRO A 371 17.65 0.33 -2.05
C PRO A 371 17.66 1.35 -0.90
N ALA A 372 16.55 2.04 -0.70
CA ALA A 372 16.38 2.90 0.46
C ALA A 372 16.29 2.06 1.73
N PRO A 373 16.94 2.43 2.84
CA PRO A 373 16.83 1.68 4.07
C PRO A 373 15.42 1.77 4.65
N LEU A 374 14.93 0.66 5.21
CA LEU A 374 13.76 0.62 6.06
C LEU A 374 14.18 0.52 7.51
N TYR A 375 13.33 1.01 8.39
CA TYR A 375 13.57 1.06 9.82
C TYR A 375 12.60 0.16 10.56
N GLU A 376 13.09 -0.41 11.66
CA GLU A 376 12.29 -1.21 12.59
C GLU A 376 12.55 -0.81 14.04
N ALA A 377 11.48 -0.78 14.83
CA ALA A 377 11.55 -0.65 16.28
C ALA A 377 10.80 -1.81 16.91
N ILE A 378 11.44 -2.47 17.88
CA ILE A 378 10.87 -3.56 18.65
C ILE A 378 11.16 -3.29 20.12
N SER A 379 10.11 -3.12 20.92
CA SER A 379 10.20 -2.79 22.35
C SER A 379 9.32 -3.74 23.16
N GLY A 380 9.87 -4.25 24.28
CA GLY A 380 9.10 -4.98 25.28
C GLY A 380 8.36 -4.00 26.19
N CYS A 381 7.03 -4.02 26.18
CA CYS A 381 6.18 -3.15 26.96
C CYS A 381 5.76 -3.76 28.31
N SER A 382 5.92 -5.07 28.50
CA SER A 382 5.72 -5.80 29.75
C SER A 382 6.94 -6.63 30.12
N LEU A 383 7.02 -7.15 31.34
CA LEU A 383 8.11 -8.08 31.75
C LEU A 383 8.20 -9.29 30.81
N LYS A 384 7.05 -9.85 30.41
CA LYS A 384 6.98 -10.94 29.43
C LYS A 384 7.54 -10.50 28.07
N GLY A 385 7.15 -9.32 27.60
CA GLY A 385 7.65 -8.76 26.36
C GLY A 385 9.15 -8.49 26.38
N GLN A 386 9.67 -7.92 27.47
CA GLN A 386 11.10 -7.67 27.66
C GLN A 386 11.92 -8.97 27.63
N ALA A 387 11.44 -10.03 28.30
CA ALA A 387 12.10 -11.34 28.29
C ALA A 387 12.14 -11.91 26.85
N VAL A 388 11.03 -11.86 26.11
CA VAL A 388 10.98 -12.36 24.71
C VAL A 388 11.89 -11.57 23.79
N VAL A 389 11.89 -10.25 23.89
CA VAL A 389 12.76 -9.37 23.08
C VAL A 389 14.23 -9.62 23.44
N GLY A 390 14.57 -9.72 24.73
CA GLY A 390 15.92 -10.01 25.20
C GLY A 390 16.44 -11.36 24.69
N LEU A 391 15.64 -12.41 24.75
CA LEU A 391 16.00 -13.73 24.21
C LEU A 391 16.25 -13.71 22.70
N LYS A 392 15.44 -12.97 21.93
CA LYS A 392 15.66 -12.80 20.48
C LYS A 392 16.96 -12.06 20.18
N TRP A 393 17.31 -11.04 20.96
CA TRP A 393 18.60 -10.34 20.83
C TRP A 393 19.79 -11.23 21.17
N ALA A 394 19.70 -11.98 22.27
CA ALA A 394 20.73 -12.93 22.66
C ALA A 394 20.95 -14.03 21.63
N GLY A 395 19.86 -14.59 21.09
CA GLY A 395 19.92 -15.59 20.01
C GLY A 395 20.60 -15.06 18.75
N ARG A 396 20.28 -13.82 18.33
CA ARG A 396 20.96 -13.17 17.19
C ARG A 396 22.45 -12.94 17.46
N ALA A 397 22.81 -12.49 18.66
CA ALA A 397 24.21 -12.28 19.06
C ALA A 397 25.01 -13.58 19.07
N LEU A 398 24.39 -14.72 19.37
CA LEU A 398 24.97 -16.05 19.35
C LEU A 398 24.95 -16.75 17.99
N GLY A 399 24.49 -16.05 16.92
CA GLY A 399 24.38 -16.61 15.57
C GLY A 399 23.30 -17.69 15.41
N LEU A 400 22.45 -17.86 16.43
CA LEU A 400 21.29 -18.74 16.35
C LEU A 400 20.26 -18.06 15.47
N SER A 401 20.01 -18.63 14.29
CA SER A 401 19.00 -18.15 13.34
C SER A 401 17.61 -18.21 13.98
N THR A 402 17.20 -17.14 14.65
CA THR A 402 15.79 -16.93 14.96
C THR A 402 15.15 -16.51 13.67
N SER A 403 14.24 -17.35 13.14
CA SER A 403 13.48 -17.03 11.93
C SER A 403 12.83 -15.65 12.08
N GLU A 404 13.07 -14.75 11.14
CA GLU A 404 12.50 -13.38 11.10
C GLU A 404 10.96 -13.36 10.95
N HIS A 405 10.30 -14.48 11.14
CA HIS A 405 8.99 -14.82 10.58
C HIS A 405 7.85 -15.00 11.57
N ASP A 406 7.86 -14.28 12.67
CA ASP A 406 6.60 -14.08 13.39
C ASP A 406 5.83 -12.91 12.74
N ALA A 407 5.31 -13.16 11.53
CA ALA A 407 4.14 -12.43 11.02
C ALA A 407 3.00 -12.58 12.05
N PHE A 408 2.04 -11.68 12.10
CA PHE A 408 0.83 -11.82 12.87
C PHE A 408 0.36 -13.29 12.83
N GLY A 409 0.54 -14.02 13.94
CA GLY A 409 -0.10 -15.29 14.19
C GLY A 409 0.07 -16.39 13.15
N SER A 410 1.27 -16.88 12.86
CA SER A 410 1.43 -18.20 12.27
C SER A 410 1.18 -19.30 13.32
N GLY A 411 -0.07 -19.39 13.77
CA GLY A 411 -0.57 -20.41 14.71
C GLY A 411 -1.14 -21.64 14.02
N VAL A 412 -0.67 -22.00 12.83
CA VAL A 412 -1.02 -23.29 12.22
C VAL A 412 0.25 -24.13 12.15
N ARG A 413 0.54 -24.87 13.22
CA ARG A 413 1.33 -26.10 13.08
C ARG A 413 0.49 -27.07 12.25
N GLN A 414 0.85 -27.27 11.00
CA GLN A 414 0.49 -28.53 10.34
C GLN A 414 1.17 -29.67 11.12
N THR A 415 0.40 -30.38 11.90
CA THR A 415 0.75 -31.70 12.41
C THR A 415 0.84 -32.62 11.20
N PHE A 416 2.04 -32.80 10.67
CA PHE A 416 2.31 -33.98 9.86
C PHE A 416 2.21 -35.22 10.80
N LYS A 417 1.15 -35.97 10.67
CA LYS A 417 1.14 -37.36 11.11
C LYS A 417 2.03 -38.16 10.16
N ALA A 418 2.95 -38.91 10.77
CA ALA A 418 3.77 -39.91 10.12
C ALA A 418 2.94 -40.97 9.39
#